data_9f8f8a7652aa46cc7f7fea11650addfb
#
_entry.id   9f8f8a7652aa46cc7f7fea11650addfb
#
_cell.length_a   1.000
_cell.length_b   1.000
_cell.length_c   1.000
_cell.angle_alpha   90.00
_cell.angle_beta   90.00
_cell.angle_gamma   90.00
#
_symmetry.space_group_name_H-M   'P 1'
#
loop_
_entity.id
_entity.type
_entity.pdbx_description
1 polymer ?
#
loop_
_entity_poly.entity_id
_entity_poly.type
_entity_poly.pdbx_seq_one_letter_code
_entity_poly.pdbx_strand_id
1 'polypeptide(L)'
;VRPAIKVGLSTASVYPLRTEAAFEHAARLGYDGVELMVWAEAVSQDIDAIEAMSQRYGIPVLSVHAPCLLISQRVWGANPIAKLERSVRAAEQLGAQTVVVHPPFRWQRRYAEGFSAQVAALEAGSDVLVAVENMFPFRADRFWGTGKPSIERMRRRGGDPGPAISAFAPSYDPLDGGHAHYTLDLSHSATAGTDALELARRMGDGLVHLHLCDGSGASTDEHLVPGRGNQPAAQICRQLATSDFTGHVILEVTTSGARNAAERDALLIESLQFAREHLLR
;
A
#
# COMPACT_ATOMS: atom_id res chain seq x y z
N VAL A 1 6.95 6.12 -27.46
CA VAL A 1 7.74 5.73 -26.27
C VAL A 1 6.78 5.82 -25.07
N ARG A 2 6.58 4.72 -24.35
CA ARG A 2 5.75 4.72 -23.15
C ARG A 2 6.47 5.53 -22.04
N PRO A 3 5.74 6.34 -21.24
CA PRO A 3 6.37 7.04 -20.13
C PRO A 3 6.94 6.03 -19.11
N ALA A 4 8.02 6.40 -18.43
CA ALA A 4 8.58 5.57 -17.37
C ALA A 4 7.57 5.47 -16.21
N ILE A 5 7.49 4.29 -15.60
CA ILE A 5 6.70 4.09 -14.37
C ILE A 5 7.37 4.86 -13.23
N LYS A 6 6.62 5.73 -12.58
CA LYS A 6 7.13 6.48 -11.42
C LYS A 6 7.24 5.58 -10.19
N VAL A 7 8.34 5.73 -9.46
CA VAL A 7 8.62 5.01 -8.22
C VAL A 7 8.61 5.98 -7.06
N GLY A 8 7.63 5.84 -6.17
CA GLY A 8 7.48 6.67 -4.98
C GLY A 8 7.93 5.96 -3.70
N LEU A 9 8.07 6.74 -2.63
CA LEU A 9 8.33 6.29 -1.28
C LEU A 9 7.10 6.52 -0.40
N SER A 10 6.59 5.49 0.27
CA SER A 10 5.56 5.69 1.30
C SER A 10 6.13 6.45 2.49
N THR A 11 5.39 7.46 2.97
CA THR A 11 5.78 8.19 4.19
C THR A 11 5.78 7.29 5.43
N ALA A 12 5.09 6.16 5.40
CA ALA A 12 5.15 5.14 6.44
C ALA A 12 6.52 4.44 6.52
N SER A 13 7.25 4.36 5.42
CA SER A 13 8.54 3.64 5.35
C SER A 13 9.64 4.25 6.20
N VAL A 14 9.53 5.52 6.56
CA VAL A 14 10.54 6.19 7.41
C VAL A 14 10.23 6.13 8.90
N TYR A 15 9.10 5.51 9.29
CA TYR A 15 8.77 5.36 10.72
C TYR A 15 9.96 4.79 11.53
N PRO A 16 10.28 5.31 12.74
CA PRO A 16 9.54 6.29 13.53
C PRO A 16 9.86 7.77 13.25
N LEU A 17 10.54 8.10 12.16
CA LEU A 17 10.73 9.48 11.75
C LEU A 17 9.39 10.09 11.31
N ARG A 18 9.34 11.41 11.24
CA ARG A 18 8.14 12.15 10.84
C ARG A 18 7.95 12.13 9.32
N THR A 19 6.74 12.47 8.88
CA THR A 19 6.35 12.58 7.47
C THR A 19 7.34 13.41 6.63
N GLU A 20 7.84 14.53 7.17
CA GLU A 20 8.81 15.38 6.48
C GLU A 20 10.11 14.63 6.09
N ALA A 21 10.55 13.69 6.92
CA ALA A 21 11.72 12.87 6.63
C ALA A 21 11.55 12.03 5.35
N ALA A 22 10.33 11.63 5.01
CA ALA A 22 10.10 10.90 3.76
C ALA A 22 10.32 11.78 2.53
N PHE A 23 9.91 13.04 2.57
CA PHE A 23 10.18 14.00 1.49
C PHE A 23 11.68 14.26 1.35
N GLU A 24 12.40 14.43 2.46
CA GLU A 24 13.86 14.60 2.47
C GLU A 24 14.57 13.38 1.88
N HIS A 25 14.21 12.15 2.32
CA HIS A 25 14.78 10.91 1.78
C HIS A 25 14.44 10.75 0.30
N ALA A 26 13.20 11.00 -0.11
CA ALA A 26 12.79 10.89 -1.51
C ALA A 26 13.59 11.83 -2.41
N ALA A 27 13.75 13.10 -2.02
CA ALA A 27 14.54 14.09 -2.76
C ALA A 27 16.02 13.68 -2.86
N ARG A 28 16.61 13.28 -1.74
CA ARG A 28 18.05 12.97 -1.67
C ARG A 28 18.40 11.65 -2.35
N LEU A 29 17.52 10.66 -2.31
CA LEU A 29 17.80 9.33 -2.85
C LEU A 29 17.30 9.14 -4.30
N GLY A 30 16.54 10.09 -4.85
CA GLY A 30 16.13 10.09 -6.25
C GLY A 30 14.83 9.32 -6.52
N TYR A 31 13.90 9.29 -5.57
CA TYR A 31 12.53 8.83 -5.80
C TYR A 31 11.77 9.84 -6.67
N ASP A 32 10.77 9.37 -7.42
CA ASP A 32 9.97 10.24 -8.30
C ASP A 32 8.86 10.98 -7.55
N GLY A 33 8.60 10.64 -6.30
CA GLY A 33 7.59 11.24 -5.45
C GLY A 33 7.39 10.46 -4.15
N VAL A 34 6.33 10.80 -3.44
CA VAL A 34 5.92 10.11 -2.21
C VAL A 34 4.46 9.67 -2.27
N GLU A 35 4.14 8.65 -1.49
CA GLU A 35 2.77 8.39 -1.07
C GLU A 35 2.57 8.95 0.33
N LEU A 36 1.54 9.76 0.50
CA LEU A 36 1.16 10.30 1.80
C LEU A 36 0.32 9.28 2.58
N MET A 37 0.88 8.65 3.59
CA MET A 37 0.10 7.92 4.59
C MET A 37 -0.52 8.91 5.57
N VAL A 38 -1.84 9.03 5.53
CA VAL A 38 -2.58 9.90 6.46
C VAL A 38 -2.83 9.14 7.76
N TRP A 39 -2.21 9.57 8.85
CA TRP A 39 -2.26 8.86 10.12
C TRP A 39 -2.30 9.79 11.35
N ALA A 40 -1.91 9.31 12.54
CA ALA A 40 -2.04 10.05 13.80
C ALA A 40 -1.09 11.27 13.91
N GLU A 41 -0.05 11.37 13.09
CA GLU A 41 0.83 12.53 13.05
C GLU A 41 0.06 13.75 12.50
N ALA A 42 0.06 14.85 13.24
CA ALA A 42 -0.75 16.02 12.90
C ALA A 42 -0.44 16.58 11.51
N VAL A 43 0.84 16.61 11.12
CA VAL A 43 1.25 17.17 9.82
C VAL A 43 0.74 16.34 8.65
N SER A 44 0.62 15.00 8.79
CA SER A 44 0.06 14.16 7.72
C SER A 44 -1.42 14.43 7.46
N GLN A 45 -2.09 15.11 8.39
CA GLN A 45 -3.51 15.48 8.31
C GLN A 45 -3.72 16.90 7.79
N ASP A 46 -2.67 17.70 7.72
CA ASP A 46 -2.65 19.09 7.24
C ASP A 46 -2.16 19.13 5.79
N ILE A 47 -3.11 19.15 4.86
CA ILE A 47 -2.82 19.05 3.43
C ILE A 47 -2.07 20.27 2.91
N ASP A 48 -2.32 21.46 3.45
CA ASP A 48 -1.57 22.66 3.07
C ASP A 48 -0.09 22.55 3.50
N ALA A 49 0.17 22.00 4.68
CA ALA A 49 1.53 21.72 5.14
C ALA A 49 2.22 20.65 4.26
N ILE A 50 1.50 19.62 3.81
CA ILE A 50 2.04 18.61 2.88
C ILE A 50 2.34 19.23 1.52
N GLU A 51 1.46 20.08 0.99
CA GLU A 51 1.69 20.79 -0.27
C GLU A 51 2.94 21.68 -0.17
N ALA A 52 3.10 22.43 0.92
CA ALA A 52 4.29 23.22 1.18
C ALA A 52 5.57 22.38 1.25
N MET A 53 5.50 21.17 1.85
CA MET A 53 6.64 20.22 1.85
C MET A 53 6.96 19.73 0.45
N SER A 54 5.94 19.34 -0.33
CA SER A 54 6.10 18.91 -1.72
C SER A 54 6.85 19.99 -2.54
N GLN A 55 6.43 21.23 -2.42
CA GLN A 55 7.07 22.37 -3.09
C GLN A 55 8.50 22.60 -2.59
N ARG A 56 8.72 22.57 -1.27
CA ARG A 56 10.03 22.82 -0.64
C ARG A 56 11.08 21.79 -1.06
N TYR A 57 10.71 20.52 -1.13
CA TYR A 57 11.63 19.44 -1.49
C TYR A 57 11.65 19.14 -3.00
N GLY A 58 10.73 19.73 -3.77
CA GLY A 58 10.57 19.43 -5.19
C GLY A 58 10.12 18.00 -5.45
N ILE A 59 9.41 17.39 -4.50
CA ILE A 59 8.95 16.00 -4.55
C ILE A 59 7.42 15.96 -4.61
N PRO A 60 6.81 15.51 -5.71
CA PRO A 60 5.35 15.42 -5.83
C PRO A 60 4.77 14.33 -4.92
N VAL A 61 3.52 14.53 -4.50
CA VAL A 61 2.70 13.46 -3.92
C VAL A 61 2.06 12.69 -5.07
N LEU A 62 2.38 11.41 -5.18
CA LEU A 62 1.88 10.52 -6.24
C LEU A 62 0.54 9.89 -5.89
N SER A 63 0.35 9.59 -4.61
CA SER A 63 -0.84 8.96 -4.07
C SER A 63 -1.09 9.39 -2.62
N VAL A 64 -2.34 9.25 -2.17
CA VAL A 64 -2.76 9.46 -0.80
C VAL A 64 -3.33 8.17 -0.25
N HIS A 65 -2.71 7.64 0.80
CA HIS A 65 -3.25 6.49 1.52
C HIS A 65 -4.24 6.97 2.59
N ALA A 66 -5.51 6.63 2.41
CA ALA A 66 -6.58 7.03 3.30
C ALA A 66 -6.39 6.49 4.73
N PRO A 67 -6.84 7.22 5.77
CA PRO A 67 -6.72 6.77 7.15
C PRO A 67 -7.76 5.67 7.48
N CYS A 68 -7.53 4.45 7.01
CA CYS A 68 -8.43 3.30 7.11
C CYS A 68 -8.02 2.24 8.14
N LEU A 69 -6.85 2.39 8.78
CA LEU A 69 -6.40 1.49 9.84
C LEU A 69 -7.17 1.69 11.16
N LEU A 70 -7.19 0.65 12.01
CA LEU A 70 -7.78 0.74 13.36
C LEU A 70 -7.16 1.85 14.20
N ILE A 71 -5.84 2.03 14.10
CA ILE A 71 -5.10 3.08 14.82
C ILE A 71 -5.43 4.49 14.32
N SER A 72 -5.96 4.62 13.10
CA SER A 72 -6.31 5.90 12.49
C SER A 72 -7.81 6.25 12.62
N GLN A 73 -8.58 5.53 13.45
CA GLN A 73 -10.03 5.73 13.54
C GLN A 73 -10.46 7.17 13.89
N ARG A 74 -9.62 7.92 14.63
CA ARG A 74 -9.88 9.32 15.02
C ARG A 74 -9.27 10.35 14.07
N VAL A 75 -8.45 9.91 13.14
CA VAL A 75 -7.84 10.78 12.11
C VAL A 75 -8.95 11.32 11.23
N TRP A 76 -9.01 12.63 11.08
CA TRP A 76 -10.08 13.35 10.36
C TRP A 76 -11.52 13.07 10.86
N GLY A 77 -11.66 12.64 12.12
CA GLY A 77 -12.97 12.30 12.71
C GLY A 77 -13.25 10.78 12.65
N ALA A 78 -14.45 10.40 13.10
CA ALA A 78 -14.84 8.99 13.23
C ALA A 78 -15.65 8.46 12.03
N ASN A 79 -16.13 9.34 11.14
CA ASN A 79 -16.96 8.93 10.01
C ASN A 79 -16.11 8.42 8.84
N PRO A 80 -16.14 7.12 8.49
CA PRO A 80 -15.33 6.57 7.42
C PRO A 80 -15.72 7.09 6.03
N ILE A 81 -16.99 7.40 5.80
CA ILE A 81 -17.47 8.01 4.55
C ILE A 81 -16.79 9.36 4.33
N ALA A 82 -16.85 10.24 5.33
CA ALA A 82 -16.25 11.56 5.26
C ALA A 82 -14.72 11.52 5.13
N LYS A 83 -14.07 10.48 5.71
CA LYS A 83 -12.63 10.28 5.56
C LYS A 83 -12.25 9.98 4.11
N LEU A 84 -12.99 9.09 3.45
CA LEU A 84 -12.71 8.75 2.07
C LEU A 84 -12.93 9.95 1.14
N GLU A 85 -14.02 10.69 1.32
CA GLU A 85 -14.26 11.94 0.59
C GLU A 85 -13.12 12.96 0.82
N ARG A 86 -12.65 13.10 2.06
CA ARG A 86 -11.54 13.99 2.38
C ARG A 86 -10.24 13.54 1.77
N SER A 87 -10.00 12.22 1.67
CA SER A 87 -8.81 11.66 1.02
C SER A 87 -8.79 11.99 -0.48
N VAL A 88 -9.94 11.91 -1.16
CA VAL A 88 -10.04 12.28 -2.58
C VAL A 88 -9.79 13.79 -2.75
N ARG A 89 -10.40 14.66 -1.94
CA ARG A 89 -10.11 16.10 -1.99
C ARG A 89 -8.65 16.44 -1.71
N ALA A 90 -8.02 15.69 -0.78
CA ALA A 90 -6.58 15.86 -0.50
C ALA A 90 -5.74 15.46 -1.71
N ALA A 91 -6.09 14.36 -2.39
CA ALA A 91 -5.41 13.93 -3.61
C ALA A 91 -5.58 14.96 -4.74
N GLU A 92 -6.77 15.52 -4.92
CA GLU A 92 -7.04 16.59 -5.89
C GLU A 92 -6.15 17.82 -5.62
N GLN A 93 -6.13 18.30 -4.37
CA GLN A 93 -5.31 19.45 -3.98
C GLN A 93 -3.82 19.22 -4.20
N LEU A 94 -3.33 18.02 -3.89
CA LEU A 94 -1.92 17.66 -4.02
C LEU A 94 -1.53 17.25 -5.45
N GLY A 95 -2.48 17.15 -6.37
CA GLY A 95 -2.25 16.66 -7.73
C GLY A 95 -1.88 15.17 -7.78
N ALA A 96 -2.26 14.41 -6.76
CA ALA A 96 -2.04 12.98 -6.68
C ALA A 96 -3.04 12.22 -7.55
N GLN A 97 -2.57 11.19 -8.26
CA GLN A 97 -3.40 10.41 -9.19
C GLN A 97 -4.34 9.43 -8.48
N THR A 98 -3.94 8.91 -7.32
CA THR A 98 -4.58 7.75 -6.70
C THR A 98 -4.80 7.98 -5.21
N VAL A 99 -5.96 7.55 -4.73
CA VAL A 99 -6.23 7.32 -3.31
C VAL A 99 -6.24 5.82 -3.06
N VAL A 100 -5.39 5.35 -2.16
CA VAL A 100 -5.41 3.97 -1.68
C VAL A 100 -6.35 3.87 -0.49
N VAL A 101 -7.21 2.86 -0.49
CA VAL A 101 -8.16 2.61 0.60
C VAL A 101 -8.29 1.12 0.88
N HIS A 102 -8.36 0.76 2.17
CA HIS A 102 -8.69 -0.61 2.57
C HIS A 102 -10.19 -0.89 2.44
N PRO A 103 -10.60 -2.14 2.19
CA PRO A 103 -11.98 -2.53 2.34
C PRO A 103 -12.48 -2.22 3.77
N PRO A 104 -13.79 -1.92 3.95
CA PRO A 104 -14.35 -1.69 5.27
C PRO A 104 -14.19 -2.88 6.21
N PHE A 105 -14.11 -2.62 7.51
CA PHE A 105 -14.22 -3.69 8.48
C PHE A 105 -15.65 -4.22 8.59
N ARG A 106 -15.83 -5.51 8.83
CA ARG A 106 -17.15 -6.16 8.96
C ARG A 106 -18.08 -5.54 10.00
N TRP A 107 -17.53 -4.94 11.06
CA TRP A 107 -18.32 -4.25 12.08
C TRP A 107 -18.80 -2.86 11.65
N GLN A 108 -18.24 -2.29 10.59
CA GLN A 108 -18.67 -1.02 9.99
C GLN A 108 -19.83 -1.23 8.99
N ARG A 109 -20.89 -1.93 9.40
CA ARG A 109 -21.95 -2.46 8.53
C ARG A 109 -22.46 -1.46 7.50
N ARG A 110 -22.93 -0.27 7.95
CA ARG A 110 -23.48 0.76 7.04
C ARG A 110 -22.44 1.24 6.02
N TYR A 111 -21.19 1.39 6.44
CA TYR A 111 -20.11 1.77 5.55
C TYR A 111 -19.79 0.65 4.56
N ALA A 112 -19.75 -0.58 5.01
CA ALA A 112 -19.50 -1.74 4.16
C ALA A 112 -20.59 -1.95 3.10
N GLU A 113 -21.86 -1.75 3.46
CA GLU A 113 -23.00 -1.85 2.53
C GLU A 113 -22.97 -0.78 1.44
N GLY A 114 -22.48 0.43 1.73
CA GLY A 114 -22.42 1.56 0.80
C GLY A 114 -21.07 1.77 0.12
N PHE A 115 -20.04 1.03 0.50
CA PHE A 115 -18.65 1.33 0.14
C PHE A 115 -18.41 1.33 -1.37
N SER A 116 -18.82 0.29 -2.08
CA SER A 116 -18.60 0.19 -3.53
C SER A 116 -19.32 1.30 -4.29
N ALA A 117 -20.55 1.66 -3.85
CA ALA A 117 -21.29 2.77 -4.45
C ALA A 117 -20.61 4.12 -4.17
N GLN A 118 -20.06 4.31 -2.97
CA GLN A 118 -19.32 5.51 -2.64
C GLN A 118 -18.04 5.65 -3.46
N VAL A 119 -17.26 4.57 -3.58
CA VAL A 119 -16.04 4.54 -4.42
C VAL A 119 -16.39 4.94 -5.86
N ALA A 120 -17.38 4.29 -6.46
CA ALA A 120 -17.83 4.59 -7.82
C ALA A 120 -18.32 6.05 -7.99
N ALA A 121 -19.04 6.58 -6.99
CA ALA A 121 -19.50 7.97 -7.02
C ALA A 121 -18.36 9.00 -6.93
N LEU A 122 -17.34 8.71 -6.12
CA LEU A 122 -16.18 9.59 -5.99
C LEU A 122 -15.34 9.58 -7.28
N GLU A 123 -15.11 8.43 -7.89
CA GLU A 123 -14.42 8.33 -9.19
C GLU A 123 -15.21 9.01 -10.33
N ALA A 124 -16.53 8.91 -10.31
CA ALA A 124 -17.35 9.60 -11.31
C ALA A 124 -17.33 11.14 -11.18
N GLY A 125 -17.00 11.65 -10.01
CA GLY A 125 -16.92 13.08 -9.69
C GLY A 125 -15.51 13.67 -9.69
N SER A 126 -14.46 12.88 -9.97
CA SER A 126 -13.06 13.29 -9.86
C SER A 126 -12.20 12.56 -10.88
N ASP A 127 -11.06 13.14 -11.23
CA ASP A 127 -10.02 12.47 -12.02
C ASP A 127 -9.12 11.56 -11.13
N VAL A 128 -9.33 11.58 -9.83
CA VAL A 128 -8.58 10.74 -8.87
C VAL A 128 -9.14 9.32 -8.86
N LEU A 129 -8.26 8.34 -9.03
CA LEU A 129 -8.59 6.92 -8.94
C LEU A 129 -8.66 6.48 -7.48
N VAL A 130 -9.70 5.74 -7.10
CA VAL A 130 -9.83 5.16 -5.76
C VAL A 130 -9.50 3.68 -5.82
N ALA A 131 -8.26 3.34 -5.52
CA ALA A 131 -7.74 1.99 -5.62
C ALA A 131 -7.93 1.21 -4.31
N VAL A 132 -8.75 0.17 -4.37
CA VAL A 132 -9.02 -0.68 -3.20
C VAL A 132 -7.91 -1.72 -3.07
N GLU A 133 -7.31 -1.79 -1.87
CA GLU A 133 -6.14 -2.61 -1.59
C GLU A 133 -6.52 -4.03 -1.16
N ASN A 134 -5.72 -5.03 -1.60
CA ASN A 134 -5.82 -6.37 -1.07
C ASN A 134 -5.29 -6.42 0.37
N MET A 135 -6.06 -7.06 1.23
CA MET A 135 -5.74 -7.23 2.63
C MET A 135 -5.39 -8.70 2.95
N PHE A 136 -5.37 -9.04 4.21
CA PHE A 136 -5.13 -10.40 4.67
C PHE A 136 -6.10 -10.78 5.80
N PRO A 137 -6.43 -12.08 5.94
CA PRO A 137 -7.30 -12.56 7.01
C PRO A 137 -6.53 -12.64 8.33
N PHE A 138 -7.26 -12.60 9.44
CA PHE A 138 -6.71 -13.03 10.72
C PHE A 138 -6.41 -14.52 10.68
N ARG A 139 -5.18 -14.88 10.98
CA ARG A 139 -4.70 -16.25 10.98
C ARG A 139 -4.49 -16.75 12.40
N ALA A 140 -5.05 -17.92 12.71
CA ALA A 140 -4.94 -18.52 14.05
C ALA A 140 -3.48 -18.82 14.45
N ASP A 141 -2.60 -19.10 13.49
CA ASP A 141 -1.19 -19.36 13.73
C ASP A 141 -0.39 -18.13 14.22
N ARG A 142 -0.97 -16.92 14.15
CA ARG A 142 -0.41 -15.72 14.79
C ARG A 142 -0.23 -15.90 16.30
N PHE A 143 -1.09 -16.72 16.92
CA PHE A 143 -1.04 -16.98 18.36
C PHE A 143 -0.04 -18.09 18.74
N TRP A 144 0.50 -18.84 17.77
CA TRP A 144 1.30 -20.04 18.02
C TRP A 144 2.78 -19.90 17.66
N GLY A 145 3.25 -18.67 17.30
CA GLY A 145 4.55 -18.66 16.91
C GLY A 145 5.46 -17.62 16.51
N THR A 146 6.61 -17.78 16.97
CA THR A 146 7.79 -16.96 16.73
C THR A 146 8.42 -17.27 15.38
N GLY A 147 8.47 -16.27 14.50
CA GLY A 147 9.53 -16.07 13.50
C GLY A 147 9.67 -17.03 12.31
N LYS A 148 8.88 -18.09 12.15
CA LYS A 148 8.92 -18.93 10.94
C LYS A 148 7.69 -18.68 10.07
N PRO A 149 7.85 -18.72 8.72
CA PRO A 149 6.72 -18.60 7.82
C PRO A 149 5.61 -19.58 8.18
N SER A 150 4.42 -19.06 8.39
CA SER A 150 3.28 -19.86 8.83
C SER A 150 2.89 -20.92 7.82
N ILE A 151 2.99 -20.62 6.52
CA ILE A 151 2.73 -21.56 5.43
C ILE A 151 3.73 -22.73 5.48
N GLU A 152 5.00 -22.48 5.73
CA GLU A 152 6.01 -23.55 5.83
C GLU A 152 5.74 -24.46 7.01
N ARG A 153 5.30 -23.90 8.13
CA ARG A 153 4.91 -24.67 9.32
C ARG A 153 3.68 -25.55 9.07
N MET A 154 2.71 -25.03 8.34
CA MET A 154 1.49 -25.78 7.98
C MET A 154 1.78 -26.92 7.01
N ARG A 155 2.60 -26.67 5.98
CA ARG A 155 3.07 -27.72 5.05
C ARG A 155 3.79 -28.85 5.78
N ARG A 156 4.63 -28.54 6.77
CA ARG A 156 5.34 -29.54 7.60
C ARG A 156 4.41 -30.35 8.50
N ARG A 157 3.24 -29.82 8.86
CA ARG A 157 2.25 -30.51 9.72
C ARG A 157 1.17 -31.23 8.92
N GLY A 158 1.20 -31.18 7.59
CA GLY A 158 0.22 -31.84 6.72
C GLY A 158 -1.20 -31.25 6.82
N GLY A 159 -1.34 -30.01 7.33
CA GLY A 159 -2.62 -29.34 7.51
C GLY A 159 -2.77 -28.12 6.62
N ASP A 160 -4.02 -27.89 6.19
CA ASP A 160 -4.42 -26.61 5.63
C ASP A 160 -4.35 -25.51 6.71
N PRO A 161 -4.11 -24.22 6.32
CA PRO A 161 -4.31 -23.11 7.20
C PRO A 161 -5.72 -23.21 7.81
N GLY A 162 -5.79 -23.22 9.14
CA GLY A 162 -7.07 -23.21 9.82
C GLY A 162 -7.97 -22.07 9.31
N PRO A 163 -9.26 -22.05 9.62
CA PRO A 163 -10.20 -21.10 9.03
C PRO A 163 -9.68 -19.67 9.16
N ALA A 164 -9.39 -19.05 8.03
CA ALA A 164 -9.00 -17.68 7.94
C ALA A 164 -10.25 -16.82 8.11
N ILE A 165 -10.30 -16.00 9.17
CA ILE A 165 -11.42 -15.09 9.41
C ILE A 165 -11.06 -13.74 8.84
N SER A 166 -11.76 -13.31 7.77
CA SER A 166 -11.62 -11.96 7.27
C SER A 166 -12.24 -10.96 8.24
N ALA A 167 -11.47 -9.95 8.63
CA ALA A 167 -11.99 -8.77 9.33
C ALA A 167 -12.68 -7.79 8.38
N PHE A 168 -12.48 -7.94 7.08
CA PHE A 168 -12.93 -7.03 6.02
C PHE A 168 -14.21 -7.51 5.34
N ALA A 169 -14.96 -6.58 4.77
CA ALA A 169 -16.20 -6.83 4.05
C ALA A 169 -16.09 -6.31 2.59
N PRO A 170 -16.53 -7.08 1.58
CA PRO A 170 -17.08 -8.43 1.72
C PRO A 170 -16.01 -9.46 2.11
N SER A 171 -14.72 -9.18 1.77
CA SER A 171 -13.57 -10.06 1.95
C SER A 171 -12.27 -9.25 2.08
N TYR A 172 -11.15 -9.92 2.32
CA TYR A 172 -9.80 -9.36 2.19
C TYR A 172 -9.30 -9.34 0.72
N ASP A 173 -9.96 -10.08 -0.17
CA ASP A 173 -9.75 -9.98 -1.63
C ASP A 173 -10.60 -8.81 -2.16
N PRO A 174 -10.00 -7.72 -2.66
CA PRO A 174 -10.74 -6.53 -3.07
C PRO A 174 -11.61 -6.79 -4.32
N LEU A 175 -11.31 -7.83 -5.09
CA LEU A 175 -12.07 -8.21 -6.26
C LEU A 175 -13.50 -8.66 -5.92
N ASP A 176 -13.72 -9.17 -4.71
CA ASP A 176 -15.06 -9.54 -4.23
C ASP A 176 -15.98 -8.31 -4.08
N GLY A 177 -15.42 -7.10 -4.00
CA GLY A 177 -16.15 -5.83 -3.94
C GLY A 177 -16.57 -5.26 -5.30
N GLY A 178 -16.01 -5.78 -6.40
CA GLY A 178 -16.35 -5.34 -7.76
C GLY A 178 -15.97 -3.89 -8.08
N HIS A 179 -14.83 -3.42 -7.58
CA HIS A 179 -14.33 -2.07 -7.81
C HIS A 179 -13.71 -1.92 -9.19
N ALA A 180 -13.58 -0.67 -9.69
CA ALA A 180 -12.93 -0.39 -10.95
C ALA A 180 -11.39 -0.43 -10.83
N HIS A 181 -10.85 0.03 -9.70
CA HIS A 181 -9.41 0.17 -9.50
C HIS A 181 -8.92 -0.49 -8.21
N TYR A 182 -7.69 -0.99 -8.27
CA TYR A 182 -7.07 -1.79 -7.22
C TYR A 182 -5.64 -1.37 -6.94
N THR A 183 -5.25 -1.51 -5.67
CA THR A 183 -3.87 -1.53 -5.21
C THR A 183 -3.48 -2.97 -4.90
N LEU A 184 -2.34 -3.41 -5.43
CA LEU A 184 -1.73 -4.69 -5.05
C LEU A 184 -0.63 -4.43 -4.03
N ASP A 185 -0.79 -4.99 -2.82
CA ASP A 185 0.26 -5.04 -1.81
C ASP A 185 0.85 -6.45 -1.71
N LEU A 186 2.18 -6.54 -1.84
CA LEU A 186 2.88 -7.83 -1.85
C LEU A 186 3.12 -8.40 -0.45
N SER A 187 3.25 -7.56 0.58
CA SER A 187 3.34 -8.04 1.97
C SER A 187 1.99 -8.60 2.44
N HIS A 188 0.89 -7.93 2.07
CA HIS A 188 -0.46 -8.43 2.33
C HIS A 188 -0.72 -9.76 1.62
N SER A 189 -0.27 -9.89 0.35
CA SER A 189 -0.37 -11.16 -0.40
C SER A 189 0.42 -12.27 0.28
N ALA A 190 1.64 -11.98 0.78
CA ALA A 190 2.45 -12.93 1.54
C ALA A 190 1.75 -13.37 2.82
N THR A 191 1.22 -12.43 3.59
CA THR A 191 0.53 -12.68 4.86
C THR A 191 -0.77 -13.48 4.64
N ALA A 192 -1.51 -13.17 3.57
CA ALA A 192 -2.71 -13.90 3.19
C ALA A 192 -2.40 -15.30 2.64
N GLY A 193 -1.19 -15.53 2.13
CA GLY A 193 -0.84 -16.74 1.41
C GLY A 193 -1.48 -16.83 0.02
N THR A 194 -1.82 -15.68 -0.56
CA THR A 194 -2.37 -15.58 -1.92
C THR A 194 -1.25 -15.55 -2.95
N ASP A 195 -1.55 -16.04 -4.16
CA ASP A 195 -0.64 -15.90 -5.31
C ASP A 195 -0.76 -14.47 -5.86
N ALA A 196 0.26 -13.66 -5.63
CA ALA A 196 0.28 -12.25 -6.04
C ALA A 196 0.28 -12.08 -7.57
N LEU A 197 0.85 -13.02 -8.34
CA LEU A 197 0.81 -12.99 -9.81
C LEU A 197 -0.61 -13.25 -10.33
N GLU A 198 -1.28 -14.25 -9.76
CA GLU A 198 -2.66 -14.55 -10.11
C GLU A 198 -3.59 -13.38 -9.71
N LEU A 199 -3.35 -12.78 -8.54
CA LEU A 199 -4.11 -11.62 -8.11
C LEU A 199 -3.91 -10.43 -9.04
N ALA A 200 -2.66 -10.11 -9.42
CA ALA A 200 -2.35 -9.08 -10.41
C ALA A 200 -3.05 -9.34 -11.76
N ARG A 201 -3.03 -10.60 -12.22
CA ARG A 201 -3.70 -11.00 -13.46
C ARG A 201 -5.22 -10.80 -13.39
N ARG A 202 -5.84 -11.13 -12.24
CA ARG A 202 -7.29 -10.94 -12.02
C ARG A 202 -7.68 -9.46 -11.90
N MET A 203 -6.82 -8.63 -11.31
CA MET A 203 -7.02 -7.17 -11.28
C MET A 203 -6.95 -6.56 -12.70
N GLY A 204 -6.12 -7.11 -13.58
CA GLY A 204 -6.05 -6.70 -14.99
C GLY A 204 -5.80 -5.21 -15.13
N ASP A 205 -6.58 -4.55 -16.01
CA ASP A 205 -6.50 -3.10 -16.24
C ASP A 205 -6.92 -2.25 -15.03
N GLY A 206 -7.61 -2.86 -14.06
CA GLY A 206 -7.95 -2.22 -12.78
C GLY A 206 -6.76 -2.11 -11.81
N LEU A 207 -5.64 -2.79 -12.05
CA LEU A 207 -4.42 -2.62 -11.26
C LEU A 207 -3.76 -1.29 -11.63
N VAL A 208 -3.93 -0.27 -10.79
CA VAL A 208 -3.43 1.09 -11.03
C VAL A 208 -2.36 1.51 -10.02
N HIS A 209 -2.11 0.69 -9.00
CA HIS A 209 -1.19 1.02 -7.93
C HIS A 209 -0.53 -0.24 -7.35
N LEU A 210 0.76 -0.18 -7.09
CA LEU A 210 1.52 -1.29 -6.49
C LEU A 210 2.24 -0.80 -5.24
N HIS A 211 1.96 -1.42 -4.09
CA HIS A 211 2.86 -1.37 -2.94
C HIS A 211 3.93 -2.43 -3.12
N LEU A 212 5.11 -1.97 -3.55
CA LEU A 212 6.27 -2.81 -3.78
C LEU A 212 7.03 -3.00 -2.47
N CYS A 213 6.82 -4.13 -1.88
CA CYS A 213 7.47 -4.64 -0.68
C CYS A 213 7.65 -6.15 -0.85
N ASP A 214 7.98 -6.84 0.23
CA ASP A 214 8.09 -8.29 0.25
C ASP A 214 7.58 -8.85 1.58
N GLY A 215 7.40 -10.14 1.65
CA GLY A 215 7.00 -10.85 2.85
C GLY A 215 7.42 -12.31 2.76
N SER A 216 7.66 -12.93 3.91
CA SER A 216 8.08 -14.32 4.00
C SER A 216 6.92 -15.31 4.09
N GLY A 217 5.67 -14.82 4.08
CA GLY A 217 4.47 -15.60 4.39
C GLY A 217 4.26 -15.80 5.89
N ALA A 218 4.90 -14.98 6.73
CA ALA A 218 4.59 -14.90 8.15
C ALA A 218 3.14 -14.47 8.38
N SER A 219 2.63 -14.74 9.59
CA SER A 219 1.26 -14.32 9.97
C SER A 219 1.15 -12.84 10.36
N THR A 220 2.25 -12.11 10.23
CA THR A 220 2.35 -10.67 10.45
C THR A 220 2.72 -9.99 9.15
N ASP A 221 2.19 -8.81 8.97
CA ASP A 221 2.54 -7.95 7.86
C ASP A 221 3.97 -7.43 8.06
N GLU A 222 4.87 -7.80 7.13
CA GLU A 222 6.32 -7.61 7.33
C GLU A 222 6.87 -6.39 6.60
N HIS A 223 6.32 -6.06 5.44
CA HIS A 223 6.82 -5.01 4.56
C HIS A 223 8.35 -5.05 4.37
N LEU A 224 8.87 -6.21 4.01
CA LEU A 224 10.31 -6.41 3.77
C LEU A 224 10.77 -5.63 2.52
N VAL A 225 12.06 -5.32 2.46
CA VAL A 225 12.69 -4.82 1.24
C VAL A 225 12.47 -5.83 0.11
N PRO A 226 12.07 -5.39 -1.09
CA PRO A 226 11.82 -6.28 -2.22
C PRO A 226 13.03 -7.20 -2.51
N GLY A 227 12.76 -8.48 -2.70
CA GLY A 227 13.76 -9.53 -2.89
C GLY A 227 14.28 -10.16 -1.59
N ARG A 228 13.86 -9.70 -0.42
CA ARG A 228 14.23 -10.29 0.88
C ARG A 228 13.20 -11.28 1.43
N GLY A 229 12.05 -11.40 0.78
CA GLY A 229 10.99 -12.35 1.11
C GLY A 229 10.87 -13.47 0.09
N ASN A 230 9.63 -13.88 -0.17
CA ASN A 230 9.31 -14.94 -1.12
C ASN A 230 8.29 -14.53 -2.18
N GLN A 231 7.96 -13.24 -2.25
CA GLN A 231 7.00 -12.75 -3.21
C GLN A 231 7.64 -12.60 -4.61
N PRO A 232 6.87 -12.77 -5.69
CA PRO A 232 7.38 -12.65 -7.06
C PRO A 232 7.55 -11.19 -7.50
N ALA A 233 8.10 -10.33 -6.62
CA ALA A 233 8.21 -8.89 -6.79
C ALA A 233 8.88 -8.48 -8.12
N ALA A 234 10.01 -9.10 -8.45
CA ALA A 234 10.71 -8.85 -9.71
C ALA A 234 9.89 -9.22 -10.94
N GLN A 235 9.12 -10.32 -10.88
CA GLN A 235 8.28 -10.75 -11.99
C GLN A 235 7.09 -9.81 -12.18
N ILE A 236 6.46 -9.37 -11.10
CA ILE A 236 5.36 -8.40 -11.14
C ILE A 236 5.85 -7.07 -11.73
N CYS A 237 6.99 -6.54 -11.28
CA CYS A 237 7.58 -5.33 -11.85
C CYS A 237 7.80 -5.45 -13.36
N ARG A 238 8.37 -6.57 -13.85
CA ARG A 238 8.57 -6.80 -15.29
C ARG A 238 7.25 -6.91 -16.07
N GLN A 239 6.21 -7.52 -15.47
CA GLN A 239 4.89 -7.54 -16.10
C GLN A 239 4.32 -6.13 -16.24
N LEU A 240 4.39 -5.30 -15.20
CA LEU A 240 3.96 -3.91 -15.28
C LEU A 240 4.76 -3.12 -16.30
N ALA A 241 6.09 -3.32 -16.36
CA ALA A 241 6.95 -2.65 -17.33
C ALA A 241 6.58 -2.98 -18.79
N THR A 242 6.11 -4.18 -19.06
CA THR A 242 5.74 -4.65 -20.42
C THR A 242 4.27 -4.45 -20.76
N SER A 243 3.42 -4.10 -19.78
CA SER A 243 1.99 -3.84 -19.96
C SER A 243 1.70 -2.38 -20.27
N ASP A 244 0.41 -2.04 -20.39
CA ASP A 244 -0.08 -0.66 -20.51
C ASP A 244 -0.29 0.03 -19.14
N PHE A 245 0.33 -0.49 -18.09
CA PHE A 245 0.26 0.09 -16.76
C PHE A 245 0.75 1.55 -16.75
N THR A 246 -0.12 2.45 -16.30
CA THR A 246 0.13 3.91 -16.21
C THR A 246 0.12 4.42 -14.77
N GLY A 247 -0.04 3.53 -13.80
CA GLY A 247 -0.08 3.86 -12.39
C GLY A 247 1.29 4.07 -11.77
N HIS A 248 1.32 4.06 -10.45
CA HIS A 248 2.53 4.27 -9.67
C HIS A 248 2.95 3.01 -8.91
N VAL A 249 4.25 2.86 -8.71
CA VAL A 249 4.86 1.85 -7.84
C VAL A 249 5.40 2.56 -6.61
N ILE A 250 4.88 2.22 -5.45
CA ILE A 250 5.27 2.81 -4.18
C ILE A 250 6.04 1.79 -3.36
N LEU A 251 7.22 2.18 -2.92
CA LEU A 251 7.99 1.40 -1.97
C LEU A 251 7.43 1.65 -0.57
N GLU A 252 6.73 0.65 -0.05
CA GLU A 252 6.19 0.63 1.31
C GLU A 252 6.95 -0.43 2.12
N VAL A 253 8.11 -0.05 2.62
CA VAL A 253 9.02 -0.95 3.30
C VAL A 253 9.26 -0.56 4.75
N THR A 254 9.41 -1.53 5.63
CA THR A 254 9.71 -1.29 7.04
C THR A 254 11.19 -0.98 7.23
N THR A 255 11.52 0.23 7.71
CA THR A 255 12.88 0.61 8.08
C THR A 255 13.05 0.89 9.57
N SER A 256 12.04 0.59 10.37
CA SER A 256 12.04 0.84 11.82
C SER A 256 13.14 0.11 12.60
N GLY A 257 13.65 -1.00 12.05
CA GLY A 257 14.77 -1.76 12.60
C GLY A 257 16.17 -1.18 12.29
N ALA A 258 16.26 -0.12 11.48
CA ALA A 258 17.53 0.53 11.19
C ALA A 258 18.09 1.21 12.45
N ARG A 259 19.33 0.91 12.79
CA ARG A 259 20.00 1.41 14.01
C ARG A 259 20.48 2.86 13.88
N ASN A 260 20.63 3.33 12.66
CA ASN A 260 21.09 4.68 12.33
C ASN A 260 20.60 5.13 10.94
N ALA A 261 20.85 6.39 10.60
CA ALA A 261 20.44 6.97 9.33
C ALA A 261 21.06 6.26 8.11
N ALA A 262 22.32 5.84 8.19
CA ALA A 262 23.00 5.19 7.08
C ALA A 262 22.39 3.81 6.77
N GLU A 263 22.00 3.06 7.78
CA GLU A 263 21.29 1.78 7.59
C GLU A 263 19.92 2.00 6.96
N ARG A 264 19.16 3.01 7.41
CA ARG A 264 17.88 3.35 6.79
C ARG A 264 18.07 3.74 5.32
N ASP A 265 19.03 4.60 5.03
CA ASP A 265 19.35 4.97 3.66
C ASP A 265 19.70 3.76 2.80
N ALA A 266 20.50 2.82 3.32
CA ALA A 266 20.88 1.62 2.61
C ALA A 266 19.63 0.76 2.24
N LEU A 267 18.66 0.60 3.17
CA LEU A 267 17.42 -0.12 2.90
C LEU A 267 16.57 0.58 1.83
N LEU A 268 16.45 1.91 1.91
CA LEU A 268 15.68 2.69 0.94
C LEU A 268 16.36 2.71 -0.45
N ILE A 269 17.69 2.81 -0.50
CA ILE A 269 18.46 2.73 -1.75
C ILE A 269 18.30 1.35 -2.39
N GLU A 270 18.45 0.27 -1.62
CA GLU A 270 18.28 -1.10 -2.09
C GLU A 270 16.89 -1.32 -2.69
N SER A 271 15.85 -0.81 -2.00
CA SER A 271 14.47 -0.90 -2.47
C SER A 271 14.25 -0.15 -3.78
N LEU A 272 14.79 1.08 -3.90
CA LEU A 272 14.70 1.87 -5.12
C LEU A 272 15.47 1.24 -6.28
N GLN A 273 16.66 0.73 -6.03
CA GLN A 273 17.47 0.02 -7.04
C GLN A 273 16.75 -1.21 -7.57
N PHE A 274 16.16 -2.02 -6.69
CA PHE A 274 15.33 -3.15 -7.09
C PHE A 274 14.18 -2.73 -8.02
N ALA A 275 13.44 -1.70 -7.64
CA ALA A 275 12.35 -1.17 -8.46
C ALA A 275 12.85 -0.69 -9.82
N ARG A 276 13.91 0.11 -9.87
CA ARG A 276 14.49 0.64 -11.11
C ARG A 276 14.99 -0.47 -12.03
N GLU A 277 15.63 -1.50 -11.50
CA GLU A 277 16.14 -2.63 -12.27
C GLU A 277 15.02 -3.41 -12.95
N HIS A 278 13.90 -3.63 -12.26
CA HIS A 278 12.84 -4.50 -12.74
C HIS A 278 11.67 -3.77 -13.43
N LEU A 279 11.62 -2.43 -13.38
CA LEU A 279 10.62 -1.59 -14.07
C LEU A 279 11.16 -0.97 -15.37
N LEU A 280 12.30 -1.41 -15.88
CA LEU A 280 12.85 -0.93 -17.16
C LEU A 280 11.91 -1.29 -18.31
N ARG A 281 11.59 -0.29 -19.14
CA ARG A 281 10.76 -0.39 -20.36
C ARG A 281 11.60 -0.31 -21.62
#